data_6170a2d6c1e6af2a4ea2bb1751ea922f
#
_entry.id   6170a2d6c1e6af2a4ea2bb1751ea922f
#
_cell.length_a   1.000
_cell.length_b   1.000
_cell.length_c   1.000
_cell.angle_alpha   90.00
_cell.angle_beta   90.00
_cell.angle_gamma   90.00
#
_symmetry.space_group_name_H-M   'P 1'
#
loop_
_entity.id
_entity.type
_entity.pdbx_description
1 polymer ?
#
loop_
_entity_poly.entity_id
_entity_poly.type
_entity_poly.pdbx_seq_one_letter_code
_entity_poly.pdbx_strand_id
1 'polypeptide(L)'
;MGERTIEAISYDEQHKELSRHSLQTVGEPERLKLTLMHSPQGVFADGADIAMVQVEVVDGNGERCPLANHKIKFDLQGPAEWRGGIAQAADNYVLAKELPVECGITRVMIRSTTQPGNVVLKVAAEGLASEEIAFSTQPVEVKNGLSTFFPSVGLPSRFDRGETPSSPSYKETKFDVRVLMLQPGTNQRDAGKSFDDNELSEWKNDGRLNTAGLHINWKGVRK
;
A
#
# COMPACT_ATOMS: atom_id res chain seq x y z
N MET A 1 -7.76 -8.23 -30.48
CA MET A 1 -8.19 -9.47 -29.73
C MET A 1 -9.69 -9.38 -29.58
N GLY A 2 -10.47 -10.45 -29.83
CA GLY A 2 -11.92 -10.38 -29.64
C GLY A 2 -12.27 -10.29 -28.15
N GLU A 3 -13.33 -9.55 -27.85
CA GLU A 3 -13.90 -9.47 -26.49
C GLU A 3 -14.29 -10.87 -26.01
N ARG A 4 -13.86 -11.21 -24.81
CA ARG A 4 -14.17 -12.48 -24.13
C ARG A 4 -14.69 -12.18 -22.74
N THR A 5 -15.74 -12.85 -22.36
CA THR A 5 -16.35 -12.74 -21.03
C THR A 5 -16.25 -14.10 -20.34
N ILE A 6 -15.87 -14.07 -19.06
CA ILE A 6 -15.94 -15.21 -18.15
C ILE A 6 -16.97 -14.86 -17.09
N GLU A 7 -17.95 -15.72 -16.89
CA GLU A 7 -19.00 -15.54 -15.88
C GLU A 7 -18.96 -16.67 -14.85
N ALA A 8 -19.11 -16.29 -13.59
CA ALA A 8 -19.37 -17.19 -12.48
C ALA A 8 -20.78 -16.93 -11.96
N ILE A 9 -21.61 -17.96 -11.93
CA ILE A 9 -23.00 -17.84 -11.48
C ILE A 9 -23.22 -18.86 -10.36
N SER A 10 -23.76 -18.43 -9.23
CA SER A 10 -24.19 -19.31 -8.16
C SER A 10 -25.72 -19.48 -8.17
N TYR A 11 -26.15 -20.66 -7.83
CA TYR A 11 -27.58 -21.06 -7.81
C TYR A 11 -27.94 -21.63 -6.44
N ASP A 12 -29.21 -21.50 -6.05
CA ASP A 12 -29.76 -22.21 -4.90
C ASP A 12 -30.09 -23.68 -5.28
N GLU A 13 -30.61 -24.44 -4.31
CA GLU A 13 -31.03 -25.84 -4.50
C GLU A 13 -32.20 -26.00 -5.51
N GLN A 14 -32.92 -24.92 -5.78
CA GLN A 14 -34.02 -24.87 -6.77
C GLN A 14 -33.52 -24.34 -8.13
N HIS A 15 -32.22 -24.22 -8.36
CA HIS A 15 -31.60 -23.71 -9.59
C HIS A 15 -31.93 -22.24 -9.91
N LYS A 16 -32.33 -21.47 -8.92
CA LYS A 16 -32.53 -20.03 -9.05
C LYS A 16 -31.17 -19.29 -8.83
N GLU A 17 -30.87 -18.37 -9.73
CA GLU A 17 -29.65 -17.56 -9.64
C GLU A 17 -29.64 -16.74 -8.35
N LEU A 18 -28.57 -16.88 -7.54
CA LEU A 18 -28.30 -16.15 -6.30
C LEU A 18 -27.38 -14.97 -6.54
N SER A 19 -26.33 -15.17 -7.32
CA SER A 19 -25.39 -14.12 -7.66
C SER A 19 -24.67 -14.42 -8.98
N ARG A 20 -24.21 -13.35 -9.63
CA ARG A 20 -23.44 -13.40 -10.86
C ARG A 20 -22.24 -12.48 -10.74
N HIS A 21 -21.11 -12.93 -11.20
CA HIS A 21 -19.90 -12.12 -11.38
C HIS A 21 -19.33 -12.38 -12.76
N SER A 22 -19.04 -11.32 -13.51
CA SER A 22 -18.46 -11.42 -14.84
C SER A 22 -17.14 -10.63 -14.93
N LEU A 23 -16.19 -11.17 -15.67
CA LEU A 23 -14.94 -10.54 -16.05
C LEU A 23 -14.86 -10.49 -17.57
N GLN A 24 -14.47 -9.35 -18.10
CA GLN A 24 -14.31 -9.14 -19.53
C GLN A 24 -12.86 -8.85 -19.89
N THR A 25 -12.45 -9.18 -21.10
CA THR A 25 -11.20 -8.67 -21.64
C THR A 25 -11.34 -7.17 -21.86
N VAL A 26 -10.37 -6.43 -21.36
CA VAL A 26 -10.35 -4.98 -21.45
C VAL A 26 -9.98 -4.51 -22.87
N GLY A 27 -10.51 -3.35 -23.24
CA GLY A 27 -10.15 -2.63 -24.47
C GLY A 27 -8.85 -1.82 -24.32
N GLU A 28 -8.65 -0.90 -25.24
CA GLU A 28 -7.53 0.04 -25.18
C GLU A 28 -7.77 1.10 -24.08
N PRO A 29 -6.69 1.59 -23.42
CA PRO A 29 -6.80 2.66 -22.46
C PRO A 29 -7.41 3.93 -23.06
N GLU A 30 -8.45 4.50 -22.45
CA GLU A 30 -9.12 5.71 -22.94
C GLU A 30 -9.13 6.85 -21.93
N ARG A 31 -9.30 6.54 -20.64
CA ARG A 31 -9.49 7.56 -19.62
C ARG A 31 -8.95 7.15 -18.26
N LEU A 32 -8.91 8.12 -17.36
CA LEU A 32 -8.61 7.94 -15.95
C LEU A 32 -9.92 7.80 -15.16
N LYS A 33 -9.90 6.95 -14.13
CA LYS A 33 -10.99 6.81 -13.17
C LYS A 33 -10.43 7.09 -11.78
N LEU A 34 -11.07 8.01 -11.06
CA LEU A 34 -10.65 8.41 -9.73
C LEU A 34 -11.61 7.88 -8.68
N THR A 35 -11.06 7.36 -7.59
CA THR A 35 -11.82 6.92 -6.43
C THR A 35 -11.22 7.53 -5.18
N LEU A 36 -12.02 8.35 -4.48
CA LEU A 36 -11.64 8.94 -3.20
C LEU A 36 -11.91 7.93 -2.08
N MET A 37 -10.92 7.74 -1.23
CA MET A 37 -11.00 6.90 -0.04
C MET A 37 -10.61 7.72 1.18
N HIS A 38 -11.50 7.80 2.15
CA HIS A 38 -11.32 8.51 3.41
C HIS A 38 -12.16 7.86 4.50
N SER A 39 -12.06 8.34 5.73
CA SER A 39 -12.94 7.94 6.82
C SER A 39 -14.41 8.12 6.42
N PRO A 40 -15.34 7.22 6.79
CA PRO A 40 -16.78 7.41 6.57
C PRO A 40 -17.33 8.72 7.14
N GLN A 41 -16.66 9.31 8.11
CA GLN A 41 -17.02 10.58 8.73
C GLN A 41 -16.54 11.81 7.93
N GLY A 42 -15.77 11.59 6.87
CA GLY A 42 -15.17 12.65 6.04
C GLY A 42 -13.69 12.85 6.32
N VAL A 43 -13.13 13.93 5.79
CA VAL A 43 -11.75 14.37 6.02
C VAL A 43 -11.78 15.59 6.92
N PHE A 44 -11.02 15.57 8.00
CA PHE A 44 -10.98 16.65 8.98
C PHE A 44 -9.73 17.52 8.83
N ALA A 45 -9.90 18.83 9.01
CA ALA A 45 -8.81 19.80 8.95
C ALA A 45 -8.02 19.85 10.27
N ASP A 46 -7.47 18.72 10.70
CA ASP A 46 -6.69 18.56 11.93
C ASP A 46 -5.17 18.61 11.70
N GLY A 47 -4.75 18.74 10.44
CA GLY A 47 -3.33 18.75 10.06
C GLY A 47 -2.69 17.35 9.99
N ALA A 48 -3.45 16.29 10.20
CA ALA A 48 -2.95 14.91 10.23
C ALA A 48 -3.79 13.92 9.41
N ASP A 49 -5.07 14.20 9.20
CA ASP A 49 -5.99 13.32 8.51
C ASP A 49 -5.62 13.13 7.03
N ILE A 50 -5.83 11.93 6.52
CA ILE A 50 -5.40 11.50 5.19
C ILE A 50 -6.61 11.14 4.33
N ALA A 51 -6.65 11.75 3.15
CA ALA A 51 -7.43 11.27 2.01
C ALA A 51 -6.52 10.50 1.06
N MET A 52 -6.95 9.35 0.58
CA MET A 52 -6.26 8.59 -0.45
C MET A 52 -7.08 8.63 -1.74
N VAL A 53 -6.42 8.91 -2.86
CA VAL A 53 -7.04 8.87 -4.18
C VAL A 53 -6.43 7.71 -4.97
N GLN A 54 -7.28 6.78 -5.36
CA GLN A 54 -6.94 5.73 -6.31
C GLN A 54 -7.18 6.24 -7.73
N VAL A 55 -6.20 6.05 -8.59
CA VAL A 55 -6.25 6.39 -10.01
C VAL A 55 -6.13 5.10 -10.80
N GLU A 56 -7.09 4.83 -11.65
CA GLU A 56 -7.11 3.67 -12.54
C GLU A 56 -7.11 4.15 -14.00
N VAL A 57 -6.33 3.49 -14.82
CA VAL A 57 -6.43 3.61 -16.28
C VAL A 57 -7.48 2.61 -16.74
N VAL A 58 -8.53 3.13 -17.39
CA VAL A 58 -9.66 2.33 -17.81
C VAL A 58 -9.94 2.47 -19.31
N ASP A 59 -10.60 1.47 -19.86
CA ASP A 59 -11.09 1.48 -21.24
C ASP A 59 -12.43 2.24 -21.36
N GLY A 60 -13.02 2.23 -22.55
CA GLY A 60 -14.31 2.87 -22.83
C GLY A 60 -15.46 2.33 -21.99
N ASN A 61 -15.40 1.09 -21.54
CA ASN A 61 -16.40 0.45 -20.69
C ASN A 61 -16.17 0.76 -19.19
N GLY A 62 -15.04 1.38 -18.85
CA GLY A 62 -14.68 1.66 -17.45
C GLY A 62 -13.96 0.52 -16.74
N GLU A 63 -13.56 -0.51 -17.49
CA GLU A 63 -12.78 -1.63 -16.99
C GLU A 63 -11.30 -1.26 -16.91
N ARG A 64 -10.65 -1.67 -15.81
CA ARG A 64 -9.24 -1.35 -15.59
C ARG A 64 -8.34 -2.09 -16.57
N CYS A 65 -7.42 -1.35 -17.22
CA CYS A 65 -6.43 -1.87 -18.16
C CYS A 65 -5.16 -2.34 -17.43
N PRO A 66 -5.01 -3.61 -17.09
CA PRO A 66 -3.90 -4.09 -16.24
C PRO A 66 -2.53 -4.05 -16.92
N LEU A 67 -2.48 -3.87 -18.22
CA LEU A 67 -1.22 -3.71 -18.98
C LEU A 67 -0.82 -2.24 -19.17
N ALA A 68 -1.64 -1.31 -18.71
CA ALA A 68 -1.31 0.11 -18.79
C ALA A 68 -0.15 0.44 -17.82
N ASN A 69 0.79 1.26 -18.32
CA ASN A 69 1.96 1.73 -17.59
C ASN A 69 2.16 3.24 -17.74
N HIS A 70 1.09 3.98 -17.96
CA HIS A 70 1.11 5.43 -18.13
C HIS A 70 1.70 6.12 -16.90
N LYS A 71 2.41 7.24 -17.13
CA LYS A 71 2.82 8.16 -16.08
C LYS A 71 1.71 9.17 -15.84
N ILE A 72 1.27 9.26 -14.60
CA ILE A 72 0.19 10.14 -14.15
C ILE A 72 0.79 11.38 -13.52
N LYS A 73 0.39 12.55 -14.00
CA LYS A 73 0.73 13.86 -13.42
C LYS A 73 -0.37 14.31 -12.49
N PHE A 74 0.03 14.84 -11.34
CA PHE A 74 -0.85 15.27 -10.26
C PHE A 74 -0.68 16.76 -9.99
N ASP A 75 -1.79 17.49 -9.92
CA ASP A 75 -1.87 18.89 -9.49
C ASP A 75 -2.89 19.02 -8.36
N LEU A 76 -2.40 19.36 -7.16
CA LEU A 76 -3.19 19.51 -5.94
C LEU A 76 -3.44 20.98 -5.65
N GLN A 77 -4.70 21.35 -5.45
CA GLN A 77 -5.14 22.70 -5.11
C GLN A 77 -5.98 22.68 -3.83
N GLY A 78 -5.92 23.77 -3.06
CA GLY A 78 -6.66 23.92 -1.81
C GLY A 78 -5.80 23.68 -0.56
N PRO A 79 -6.43 23.72 0.64
CA PRO A 79 -5.74 23.66 1.93
C PRO A 79 -5.36 22.22 2.31
N ALA A 80 -4.49 21.61 1.52
CA ALA A 80 -4.01 20.25 1.72
C ALA A 80 -2.55 20.11 1.29
N GLU A 81 -1.88 19.09 1.79
CA GLU A 81 -0.49 18.80 1.51
C GLU A 81 -0.35 17.50 0.69
N TRP A 82 0.45 17.58 -0.35
CA TRP A 82 0.84 16.43 -1.14
C TRP A 82 1.75 15.48 -0.34
N ARG A 83 1.38 14.23 -0.23
CA ARG A 83 2.17 13.19 0.44
C ARG A 83 2.72 12.15 -0.53
N GLY A 84 2.41 12.29 -1.83
CA GLY A 84 2.90 11.38 -2.86
C GLY A 84 2.19 10.04 -2.86
N GLY A 85 2.77 9.10 -3.55
CA GLY A 85 2.32 7.73 -3.67
C GLY A 85 3.50 6.77 -3.65
N ILE A 86 3.22 5.49 -3.83
CA ILE A 86 4.22 4.43 -3.92
C ILE A 86 4.27 3.97 -5.38
N ALA A 87 5.47 3.94 -5.95
CA ALA A 87 5.76 3.31 -7.22
C ALA A 87 7.09 2.57 -7.12
N GLN A 88 7.13 1.36 -7.67
CA GLN A 88 8.32 0.52 -7.69
C GLN A 88 9.02 0.66 -9.04
N ALA A 89 10.13 1.37 -9.07
CA ALA A 89 11.00 1.49 -10.23
C ALA A 89 12.40 1.93 -9.80
N ALA A 90 13.31 2.04 -10.76
CA ALA A 90 14.67 2.51 -10.51
C ALA A 90 14.73 3.99 -10.08
N ASP A 91 13.69 4.77 -10.40
CA ASP A 91 13.59 6.18 -10.07
C ASP A 91 13.11 6.40 -8.64
N ASN A 92 13.48 7.55 -8.06
CA ASN A 92 12.99 7.96 -6.75
C ASN A 92 11.67 8.71 -6.90
N TYR A 93 10.57 8.09 -6.44
CA TYR A 93 9.23 8.67 -6.48
C TYR A 93 8.76 9.29 -5.15
N VAL A 94 9.62 9.40 -4.16
CA VAL A 94 9.27 10.03 -2.88
C VAL A 94 8.81 11.47 -3.11
N LEU A 95 7.57 11.78 -2.75
CA LEU A 95 6.90 13.06 -2.97
C LEU A 95 6.83 13.52 -4.44
N ALA A 96 7.13 12.65 -5.39
CA ALA A 96 7.00 12.97 -6.82
C ALA A 96 5.55 13.30 -7.16
N LYS A 97 5.37 14.29 -8.05
CA LYS A 97 4.06 14.68 -8.61
C LYS A 97 3.77 14.01 -9.96
N GLU A 98 4.60 13.07 -10.35
CA GLU A 98 4.43 12.24 -11.53
C GLU A 98 4.80 10.81 -11.15
N LEU A 99 3.85 9.89 -11.25
CA LEU A 99 3.99 8.51 -10.82
C LEU A 99 3.50 7.57 -11.93
N PRO A 100 4.19 6.46 -12.21
CA PRO A 100 3.67 5.43 -13.09
C PRO A 100 2.49 4.70 -12.42
N VAL A 101 1.57 4.20 -13.23
CA VAL A 101 0.65 3.17 -12.79
C VAL A 101 1.34 1.81 -12.85
N GLU A 102 0.98 0.92 -11.95
CA GLU A 102 1.40 -0.48 -11.94
C GLU A 102 0.15 -1.35 -12.08
N CYS A 103 0.13 -2.22 -13.09
CA CYS A 103 -1.07 -2.96 -13.46
C CYS A 103 -2.30 -2.05 -13.68
N GLY A 104 -2.09 -0.87 -14.26
CA GLY A 104 -3.15 0.09 -14.56
C GLY A 104 -3.69 0.87 -13.36
N ILE A 105 -3.01 0.86 -12.21
CA ILE A 105 -3.48 1.51 -10.98
C ILE A 105 -2.33 2.18 -10.25
N THR A 106 -2.60 3.32 -9.61
CA THR A 106 -1.73 3.93 -8.60
C THR A 106 -2.57 4.59 -7.52
N ARG A 107 -1.96 4.84 -6.35
CA ARG A 107 -2.63 5.49 -5.22
C ARG A 107 -1.74 6.60 -4.70
N VAL A 108 -2.38 7.71 -4.36
CA VAL A 108 -1.70 8.88 -3.79
C VAL A 108 -2.38 9.32 -2.52
N MET A 109 -1.61 9.91 -1.62
CA MET A 109 -2.05 10.36 -0.31
C MET A 109 -1.98 11.88 -0.25
N ILE A 110 -3.03 12.46 0.31
CA ILE A 110 -3.21 13.89 0.52
C ILE A 110 -3.49 14.09 2.01
N ARG A 111 -2.68 14.91 2.68
CA ARG A 111 -2.86 15.22 4.10
C ARG A 111 -3.62 16.55 4.24
N SER A 112 -4.58 16.59 5.14
CA SER A 112 -5.25 17.83 5.50
C SER A 112 -4.29 18.84 6.15
N THR A 113 -4.59 20.13 6.03
CA THR A 113 -4.03 21.17 6.88
C THR A 113 -4.96 21.46 8.04
N THR A 114 -4.62 22.42 8.91
CA THR A 114 -5.52 22.91 9.96
C THR A 114 -6.55 23.93 9.44
N GLN A 115 -6.53 24.24 8.15
CA GLN A 115 -7.50 25.13 7.51
C GLN A 115 -8.54 24.26 6.78
N PRO A 116 -9.83 24.35 7.13
CA PRO A 116 -10.87 23.66 6.40
C PRO A 116 -11.11 24.33 5.05
N GLY A 117 -11.50 23.55 4.07
CA GLY A 117 -11.81 24.09 2.75
C GLY A 117 -11.97 23.02 1.67
N ASN A 118 -12.14 23.47 0.45
CA ASN A 118 -12.28 22.61 -0.70
C ASN A 118 -10.89 22.24 -1.26
N VAL A 119 -10.69 20.96 -1.52
CA VAL A 119 -9.47 20.38 -2.08
C VAL A 119 -9.81 19.80 -3.44
N VAL A 120 -9.01 20.11 -4.45
CA VAL A 120 -9.16 19.57 -5.80
C VAL A 120 -7.86 18.91 -6.21
N LEU A 121 -7.94 17.67 -6.64
CA LEU A 121 -6.84 16.96 -7.27
C LEU A 121 -7.14 16.79 -8.76
N LYS A 122 -6.30 17.37 -9.61
CA LYS A 122 -6.33 17.15 -11.05
C LYS A 122 -5.29 16.10 -11.43
N VAL A 123 -5.68 15.23 -12.33
CA VAL A 123 -4.81 14.18 -12.85
C VAL A 123 -4.82 14.17 -14.36
N ALA A 124 -3.66 13.92 -14.95
CA ALA A 124 -3.49 13.85 -16.39
C ALA A 124 -2.46 12.77 -16.76
N ALA A 125 -2.64 12.14 -17.89
CA ALA A 125 -1.68 11.24 -18.50
C ALA A 125 -1.63 11.46 -20.00
N GLU A 126 -0.49 11.18 -20.61
CA GLU A 126 -0.33 11.29 -22.05
C GLU A 126 -1.27 10.33 -22.79
N GLY A 127 -1.99 10.85 -23.77
CA GLY A 127 -2.93 10.06 -24.59
C GLY A 127 -4.27 9.75 -23.92
N LEU A 128 -4.51 10.18 -22.68
CA LEU A 128 -5.76 9.95 -21.95
C LEU A 128 -6.46 11.26 -21.61
N ALA A 129 -7.78 11.22 -21.47
CA ALA A 129 -8.54 12.37 -20.98
C ALA A 129 -8.12 12.67 -19.52
N SER A 130 -7.89 13.96 -19.24
CA SER A 130 -7.64 14.40 -17.86
C SER A 130 -8.91 14.31 -17.02
N GLU A 131 -8.74 14.09 -15.72
CA GLU A 131 -9.83 13.92 -14.76
C GLU A 131 -9.53 14.72 -13.50
N GLU A 132 -10.55 15.07 -12.73
CA GLU A 132 -10.38 15.73 -11.44
C GLU A 132 -11.34 15.17 -10.39
N ILE A 133 -10.91 15.23 -9.14
CA ILE A 133 -11.75 14.87 -7.99
C ILE A 133 -11.67 15.97 -6.94
N ALA A 134 -12.80 16.34 -6.37
CA ALA A 134 -12.90 17.33 -5.33
C ALA A 134 -13.50 16.76 -4.05
N PHE A 135 -13.00 17.22 -2.91
CA PHE A 135 -13.55 16.91 -1.60
C PHE A 135 -13.34 18.10 -0.65
N SER A 136 -14.12 18.15 0.41
CA SER A 136 -14.01 19.22 1.42
C SER A 136 -13.44 18.67 2.71
N THR A 137 -12.56 19.42 3.35
CA THR A 137 -12.11 19.16 4.70
C THR A 137 -13.01 19.88 5.71
N GLN A 138 -13.39 19.18 6.77
CA GLN A 138 -14.30 19.70 7.82
C GLN A 138 -13.49 20.40 8.90
N PRO A 139 -14.02 21.50 9.50
CA PRO A 139 -13.35 22.17 10.58
C PRO A 139 -13.30 21.29 11.83
N VAL A 140 -12.20 21.38 12.54
CA VAL A 140 -11.98 20.69 13.81
C VAL A 140 -11.39 21.67 14.82
N GLU A 141 -11.82 21.56 16.06
CA GLU A 141 -11.22 22.34 17.13
C GLU A 141 -9.87 21.73 17.53
N VAL A 142 -8.81 22.51 17.38
CA VAL A 142 -7.45 22.13 17.77
C VAL A 142 -7.00 23.02 18.91
N LYS A 143 -6.66 22.41 20.04
CA LYS A 143 -6.12 23.10 21.23
C LYS A 143 -4.68 22.69 21.47
N ASN A 144 -3.77 23.65 21.51
CA ASN A 144 -2.33 23.41 21.72
C ASN A 144 -1.73 22.43 20.69
N GLY A 145 -2.17 22.48 19.43
CA GLY A 145 -1.73 21.57 18.38
C GLY A 145 -2.33 20.16 18.44
N LEU A 146 -3.26 19.90 19.36
CA LEU A 146 -3.93 18.62 19.51
C LEU A 146 -5.42 18.77 19.20
N SER A 147 -5.95 17.86 18.41
CA SER A 147 -7.38 17.69 18.23
C SER A 147 -7.93 16.77 19.32
N THR A 148 -9.07 17.15 19.90
CA THR A 148 -9.84 16.26 20.79
C THR A 148 -10.76 15.32 20.02
N PHE A 149 -10.82 15.49 18.71
CA PHE A 149 -11.65 14.68 17.83
C PHE A 149 -10.83 13.55 17.20
N PHE A 150 -11.35 12.33 17.30
CA PHE A 150 -10.75 11.15 16.67
C PHE A 150 -11.66 10.69 15.52
N PRO A 151 -11.23 10.81 14.25
CA PRO A 151 -12.03 10.40 13.11
C PRO A 151 -12.44 8.92 13.11
N SER A 152 -11.73 8.09 13.91
CA SER A 152 -12.02 6.68 14.08
C SER A 152 -13.06 6.35 15.16
N VAL A 153 -13.59 7.34 15.87
CA VAL A 153 -14.64 7.10 16.90
C VAL A 153 -15.85 6.43 16.25
N GLY A 154 -16.25 5.30 16.82
CA GLY A 154 -17.39 4.51 16.33
C GLY A 154 -17.08 3.59 15.16
N LEU A 155 -15.85 3.61 14.62
CA LEU A 155 -15.42 2.62 13.63
C LEU A 155 -14.96 1.32 14.30
N PRO A 156 -15.28 0.16 13.72
CA PRO A 156 -14.81 -1.12 14.26
C PRO A 156 -13.28 -1.18 14.19
N SER A 157 -12.65 -1.43 15.33
CA SER A 157 -11.22 -1.71 15.36
C SER A 157 -10.94 -3.12 14.82
N ARG A 158 -9.91 -3.25 13.98
CA ARG A 158 -9.41 -4.58 13.58
C ARG A 158 -8.61 -5.25 14.70
N PHE A 159 -8.16 -4.47 15.67
CA PHE A 159 -7.32 -4.93 16.76
C PHE A 159 -7.98 -4.53 18.09
N ASP A 160 -8.70 -5.44 18.67
CA ASP A 160 -9.14 -5.30 20.06
C ASP A 160 -7.98 -5.71 20.98
N ARG A 161 -7.12 -4.78 21.30
CA ARG A 161 -5.95 -5.01 22.13
C ARG A 161 -6.05 -4.47 23.55
N GLY A 162 -7.21 -3.93 23.91
CA GLY A 162 -7.41 -3.29 25.21
C GLY A 162 -6.55 -2.01 25.40
N GLU A 163 -6.35 -1.63 26.67
CA GLU A 163 -5.56 -0.45 27.03
C GLU A 163 -4.08 -0.64 26.64
N THR A 164 -3.48 0.43 26.17
CA THR A 164 -2.02 0.44 25.94
C THR A 164 -1.31 0.39 27.29
N PRO A 165 -0.43 -0.58 27.53
CA PRO A 165 0.33 -0.67 28.78
C PRO A 165 1.13 0.61 29.02
N SER A 166 1.26 1.01 30.28
CA SER A 166 2.07 2.17 30.69
C SER A 166 3.57 1.99 30.46
N SER A 167 4.01 0.79 30.19
CA SER A 167 5.38 0.42 29.83
C SER A 167 5.39 -0.53 28.65
N PRO A 168 6.51 -0.71 27.93
CA PRO A 168 6.60 -1.67 26.85
C PRO A 168 6.09 -3.04 27.25
N SER A 169 5.20 -3.61 26.45
CA SER A 169 4.61 -4.94 26.69
C SER A 169 5.60 -6.10 26.47
N TYR A 170 6.80 -5.79 25.98
CA TYR A 170 7.87 -6.75 25.77
C TYR A 170 9.16 -6.26 26.44
N LYS A 171 9.91 -7.20 26.96
CA LYS A 171 11.29 -6.99 27.37
C LYS A 171 12.19 -7.56 26.29
N GLU A 172 13.00 -6.72 25.71
CA GLU A 172 14.07 -7.18 24.84
C GLU A 172 15.11 -7.90 25.71
N THR A 173 15.27 -9.19 25.47
CA THR A 173 16.27 -10.00 26.17
C THR A 173 17.28 -10.46 25.13
N LYS A 174 18.49 -9.90 25.19
CA LYS A 174 19.61 -10.41 24.39
C LYS A 174 20.12 -11.70 25.03
N PHE A 175 20.14 -12.75 24.22
CA PHE A 175 20.76 -14.01 24.60
C PHE A 175 22.15 -14.08 23.97
N ASP A 176 23.15 -14.38 24.76
CA ASP A 176 24.45 -14.79 24.22
C ASP A 176 24.28 -16.16 23.56
N VAL A 177 24.29 -16.15 22.23
CA VAL A 177 24.16 -17.36 21.42
C VAL A 177 25.52 -17.71 20.86
N ARG A 178 26.00 -18.92 21.15
CA ARG A 178 27.23 -19.46 20.57
C ARG A 178 26.88 -20.49 19.52
N VAL A 179 27.32 -20.24 18.30
CA VAL A 179 27.24 -21.24 17.22
C VAL A 179 28.28 -22.31 17.47
N LEU A 180 27.85 -23.55 17.63
CA LEU A 180 28.73 -24.70 17.88
C LEU A 180 29.16 -25.38 16.59
N MET A 181 28.25 -25.42 15.61
CA MET A 181 28.50 -26.07 14.34
C MET A 181 27.69 -25.39 13.24
N LEU A 182 28.28 -25.27 12.08
CA LEU A 182 27.69 -24.72 10.90
C LEU A 182 27.90 -25.68 9.73
N GLN A 183 26.82 -26.15 9.14
CA GLN A 183 26.83 -27.07 8.01
C GLN A 183 26.01 -26.47 6.86
N PRO A 184 26.62 -25.68 5.99
CA PRO A 184 25.94 -25.18 4.80
C PRO A 184 25.84 -26.26 3.73
N GLY A 185 24.74 -26.30 3.02
CA GLY A 185 24.57 -27.18 1.86
C GLY A 185 25.45 -26.75 0.67
N THR A 186 25.69 -25.45 0.55
CA THR A 186 26.54 -24.83 -0.48
C THR A 186 27.27 -23.62 0.10
N ASN A 187 28.26 -23.08 -0.62
CA ASN A 187 29.00 -21.88 -0.27
C ASN A 187 29.45 -21.83 1.21
N GLN A 188 30.22 -22.85 1.60
CA GLN A 188 30.72 -22.97 2.96
C GLN A 188 31.58 -21.77 3.40
N ARG A 189 32.28 -21.14 2.43
CA ARG A 189 33.16 -20.01 2.70
C ARG A 189 32.44 -18.82 3.33
N ASP A 190 31.22 -18.53 2.87
CA ASP A 190 30.45 -17.37 3.28
C ASP A 190 29.39 -17.68 4.33
N ALA A 191 29.32 -18.93 4.80
CA ALA A 191 28.25 -19.36 5.71
C ALA A 191 28.19 -18.55 7.03
N GLY A 192 29.30 -18.05 7.51
CA GLY A 192 29.38 -17.18 8.69
C GLY A 192 28.63 -15.86 8.55
N LYS A 193 28.44 -15.37 7.32
CA LYS A 193 27.71 -14.13 7.05
C LYS A 193 26.20 -14.20 7.36
N SER A 194 25.68 -15.38 7.64
CA SER A 194 24.26 -15.55 8.02
C SER A 194 23.96 -15.09 9.45
N PHE A 195 24.97 -14.82 10.26
CA PHE A 195 24.82 -14.46 11.69
C PHE A 195 26.03 -13.69 12.24
N ASP A 196 26.65 -12.84 11.42
CA ASP A 196 27.75 -11.96 11.81
C ASP A 196 27.26 -10.58 12.31
N ASP A 197 25.93 -10.42 12.50
CA ASP A 197 25.26 -9.17 12.92
C ASP A 197 25.55 -8.00 11.96
N ASN A 198 25.81 -8.31 10.69
CA ASN A 198 26.10 -7.33 9.66
C ASN A 198 25.08 -7.41 8.51
N GLU A 199 24.15 -6.47 8.47
CA GLU A 199 23.08 -6.41 7.44
C GLU A 199 23.61 -6.19 6.01
N LEU A 200 24.88 -5.77 5.86
CA LEU A 200 25.52 -5.59 4.56
C LEU A 200 26.20 -6.85 4.04
N SER A 201 26.27 -7.89 4.85
CA SER A 201 26.81 -9.18 4.47
C SER A 201 25.68 -10.21 4.28
N GLU A 202 25.87 -11.15 3.39
CA GLU A 202 24.90 -12.20 3.13
C GLU A 202 25.53 -13.51 2.74
N TRP A 203 24.88 -14.61 3.09
CA TRP A 203 25.16 -15.92 2.55
C TRP A 203 24.24 -16.21 1.37
N LYS A 204 24.83 -16.58 0.25
CA LYS A 204 24.11 -16.93 -0.98
C LYS A 204 24.44 -18.35 -1.42
N ASN A 205 23.45 -19.01 -2.00
CA ASN A 205 23.68 -20.25 -2.76
C ASN A 205 24.65 -19.96 -3.91
N ASP A 206 25.66 -20.83 -4.10
CA ASP A 206 26.63 -20.73 -5.19
C ASP A 206 26.10 -21.24 -6.55
N GLY A 207 24.81 -21.57 -6.63
CA GLY A 207 24.15 -22.02 -7.85
C GLY A 207 24.42 -23.48 -8.25
N ARG A 208 25.18 -24.23 -7.46
CA ARG A 208 25.50 -25.64 -7.77
C ARG A 208 24.41 -26.64 -7.42
N LEU A 209 23.50 -26.24 -6.52
CA LEU A 209 22.36 -27.05 -6.08
C LEU A 209 21.06 -26.28 -6.28
N ASN A 210 20.01 -26.97 -6.69
CA ASN A 210 18.66 -26.39 -6.80
C ASN A 210 18.04 -26.05 -5.44
N THR A 211 18.52 -26.71 -4.39
CA THR A 211 18.12 -26.45 -3.00
C THR A 211 19.36 -26.20 -2.16
N ALA A 212 19.33 -25.14 -1.37
CA ALA A 212 20.38 -24.83 -0.41
C ALA A 212 19.77 -24.71 0.98
N GLY A 213 20.46 -25.23 1.97
CA GLY A 213 20.07 -25.14 3.36
C GLY A 213 21.27 -24.83 4.24
N LEU A 214 21.00 -24.21 5.36
CA LEU A 214 21.97 -23.94 6.41
C LEU A 214 21.50 -24.65 7.68
N HIS A 215 22.27 -25.61 8.17
CA HIS A 215 22.01 -26.27 9.44
C HIS A 215 22.89 -25.65 10.52
N ILE A 216 22.26 -25.11 11.55
CA ILE A 216 22.94 -24.42 12.65
C ILE A 216 22.64 -25.16 13.95
N ASN A 217 23.68 -25.62 14.64
CA ASN A 217 23.59 -26.06 16.02
C ASN A 217 24.06 -24.93 16.94
N TRP A 218 23.20 -24.52 17.84
CA TRP A 218 23.50 -23.44 18.77
C TRP A 218 23.17 -23.83 20.21
N LYS A 219 23.84 -23.19 21.14
CA LYS A 219 23.57 -23.30 22.58
C LYS A 219 23.34 -21.90 23.15
N GLY A 220 22.15 -21.67 23.63
CA GLY A 220 21.85 -20.46 24.41
C GLY A 220 22.39 -20.59 25.82
N VAL A 221 23.08 -19.56 26.29
CA VAL A 221 23.46 -19.45 27.71
C VAL A 221 22.43 -18.55 28.37
N ARG A 222 21.64 -19.12 29.28
CA ARG A 222 20.80 -18.29 30.18
C ARG A 222 21.73 -17.72 31.27
N LYS A 223 21.73 -16.41 31.41
CA LYS A 223 22.24 -15.77 32.64
C LYS A 223 21.16 -15.78 33.69
#